data_7928ffd167a645e14553094f04795044
#
_entry.id   7928ffd167a645e14553094f04795044
#
_cell.length_a   1.000
_cell.length_b   1.000
_cell.length_c   1.000
_cell.angle_alpha   90.00
_cell.angle_beta   90.00
_cell.angle_gamma   90.00
#
_symmetry.space_group_name_H-M   'P 1'
#
loop_
_entity.id
_entity.type
_entity.pdbx_description
1 polymer ?
#
loop_
_entity_poly.entity_id
_entity_poly.type
_entity_poly.pdbx_seq_one_letter_code
_entity_poly.pdbx_strand_id
1 'polypeptide(L)'
;MPPLTHAHAHNDYEHPHPLFDALNHGFASVEADIHLVKGQLLVAHDWYAVKSDRTLQSLYLDPLRARAHKFGGRIYPNGDPTFYLLIDTKTDPNKTYAALRKVLQDYSDLVTEFDGGKLNKKAVTVVLTGNRPRSLLPGEPVRLAGLDGQLPDLGKPNTNGVFLWMSEPWKPLFKWRGKGPIPADEKARLQDIVAKAHQRNMKVRFWDAPESTNFWHELRSDGVDLLNVDDLAGAEAFLRQEPDSSK
;
A
#
# COMPACT_ATOMS: atom_id res chain seq x y z
N MET A 1 3.70 -2.50 21.20
CA MET A 1 4.88 -2.72 20.35
C MET A 1 4.92 -1.61 19.31
N PRO A 2 6.08 -1.21 18.78
CA PRO A 2 6.17 -0.24 17.70
C PRO A 2 5.56 -0.81 16.41
N PRO A 3 4.97 0.03 15.55
CA PRO A 3 4.44 -0.40 14.27
C PRO A 3 5.55 -0.81 13.28
N LEU A 4 5.21 -1.75 12.38
CA LEU A 4 6.09 -2.28 11.36
C LEU A 4 5.87 -1.52 10.05
N THR A 5 6.74 -0.55 9.77
CA THR A 5 6.61 0.36 8.62
C THR A 5 6.95 -0.29 7.28
N HIS A 6 7.57 -1.46 7.31
CA HIS A 6 7.97 -2.23 6.14
C HIS A 6 7.06 -3.42 5.83
N ALA A 7 5.99 -3.58 6.62
CA ALA A 7 5.01 -4.66 6.45
C ALA A 7 3.78 -4.17 5.68
N HIS A 8 3.38 -4.91 4.65
CA HIS A 8 2.18 -4.69 3.86
C HIS A 8 1.36 -5.97 3.79
N ALA A 9 0.16 -5.95 4.38
CA ALA A 9 -0.78 -7.07 4.32
C ALA A 9 -1.44 -7.10 2.94
N HIS A 10 -1.04 -8.07 2.11
CA HIS A 10 -1.60 -8.33 0.80
C HIS A 10 -2.99 -8.94 0.95
N ASN A 11 -3.96 -8.54 0.12
CA ASN A 11 -5.32 -9.03 0.16
C ASN A 11 -5.89 -9.10 1.60
N ASP A 12 -5.63 -8.07 2.42
CA ASP A 12 -5.96 -8.05 3.85
C ASP A 12 -7.43 -8.43 4.14
N TYR A 13 -8.33 -8.12 3.22
CA TYR A 13 -9.76 -8.45 3.33
C TYR A 13 -10.07 -9.96 3.27
N GLU A 14 -9.11 -10.81 2.95
CA GLU A 14 -9.24 -12.27 2.96
C GLU A 14 -8.92 -12.88 4.33
N HIS A 15 -8.26 -12.13 5.23
CA HIS A 15 -8.04 -12.56 6.61
C HIS A 15 -9.36 -12.68 7.38
N PRO A 16 -9.41 -13.52 8.44
CA PRO A 16 -10.61 -13.70 9.28
C PRO A 16 -11.18 -12.39 9.81
N HIS A 17 -10.33 -11.46 10.21
CA HIS A 17 -10.71 -10.14 10.73
C HIS A 17 -9.99 -9.04 9.93
N PRO A 18 -10.49 -8.68 8.72
CA PRO A 18 -9.88 -7.65 7.86
C PRO A 18 -9.50 -6.41 8.64
N LEU A 19 -8.35 -5.82 8.30
CA LEU A 19 -7.70 -4.72 9.00
C LEU A 19 -7.18 -5.09 10.40
N PHE A 20 -8.00 -5.75 11.22
CA PHE A 20 -7.65 -5.98 12.63
C PHE A 20 -6.54 -7.00 12.79
N ASP A 21 -6.50 -8.05 11.95
CA ASP A 21 -5.42 -9.02 12.00
C ASP A 21 -4.07 -8.34 11.66
N ALA A 22 -4.01 -7.54 10.61
CA ALA A 22 -2.82 -6.76 10.27
C ALA A 22 -2.44 -5.75 11.37
N LEU A 23 -3.40 -5.03 11.94
CA LEU A 23 -3.15 -4.10 13.05
C LEU A 23 -2.63 -4.80 14.30
N ASN A 24 -3.11 -6.00 14.62
CA ASN A 24 -2.66 -6.80 15.77
C ASN A 24 -1.21 -7.26 15.60
N HIS A 25 -0.77 -7.52 14.37
CA HIS A 25 0.62 -7.81 14.01
C HIS A 25 1.48 -6.54 13.86
N GLY A 26 0.89 -5.35 14.00
CA GLY A 26 1.62 -4.08 13.94
C GLY A 26 1.87 -3.54 12.53
N PHE A 27 1.22 -4.04 11.51
CA PHE A 27 1.41 -3.62 10.12
C PHE A 27 0.97 -2.17 9.90
N ALA A 28 1.79 -1.40 9.20
CA ALA A 28 1.50 -0.02 8.85
C ALA A 28 0.92 0.14 7.42
N SER A 29 0.58 -0.96 6.77
CA SER A 29 0.02 -0.97 5.41
C SER A 29 -0.87 -2.19 5.18
N VAL A 30 -2.02 -1.97 4.54
CA VAL A 30 -2.98 -3.03 4.16
C VAL A 30 -3.53 -2.79 2.76
N GLU A 31 -3.97 -3.86 2.09
CA GLU A 31 -4.60 -3.81 0.77
C GLU A 31 -6.09 -4.15 0.84
N ALA A 32 -6.89 -3.36 0.11
CA ALA A 32 -8.33 -3.59 -0.07
C ALA A 32 -8.69 -3.54 -1.55
N ASP A 33 -9.25 -4.63 -2.08
CA ASP A 33 -9.78 -4.69 -3.44
C ASP A 33 -11.21 -4.18 -3.48
N ILE A 34 -11.52 -3.24 -4.36
CA ILE A 34 -12.86 -2.64 -4.44
C ILE A 34 -13.53 -2.80 -5.78
N HIS A 35 -14.83 -3.08 -5.72
CA HIS A 35 -15.75 -3.07 -6.86
C HIS A 35 -16.78 -1.97 -6.68
N LEU A 36 -16.99 -1.12 -7.70
CA LEU A 36 -18.11 -0.20 -7.72
C LEU A 36 -19.37 -0.93 -8.16
N VAL A 37 -20.30 -1.14 -7.24
CA VAL A 37 -21.58 -1.84 -7.51
C VAL A 37 -22.72 -0.98 -6.98
N LYS A 38 -23.62 -0.54 -7.88
CA LYS A 38 -24.79 0.30 -7.55
C LYS A 38 -24.45 1.52 -6.68
N GLY A 39 -23.29 2.14 -6.93
CA GLY A 39 -22.83 3.33 -6.20
C GLY A 39 -22.10 3.03 -4.88
N GLN A 40 -21.99 1.78 -4.46
CA GLN A 40 -21.24 1.35 -3.28
C GLN A 40 -19.87 0.80 -3.67
N LEU A 41 -18.87 1.01 -2.82
CA LEU A 41 -17.52 0.45 -2.95
C LEU A 41 -17.46 -0.81 -2.10
N LEU A 42 -17.64 -1.95 -2.73
CA LEU A 42 -17.71 -3.26 -2.07
C LEU A 42 -16.37 -3.98 -2.17
N VAL A 43 -15.96 -4.61 -1.07
CA VAL A 43 -14.63 -5.22 -0.94
C VAL A 43 -14.69 -6.71 -1.23
N ALA A 44 -13.99 -7.14 -2.28
CA ALA A 44 -13.78 -8.53 -2.66
C ALA A 44 -12.67 -8.63 -3.71
N HIS A 45 -12.00 -9.80 -3.82
CA HIS A 45 -11.07 -10.07 -4.91
C HIS A 45 -11.79 -10.15 -6.25
N ASP A 46 -12.79 -11.03 -6.32
CA ASP A 46 -13.58 -11.29 -7.52
C ASP A 46 -14.99 -10.73 -7.42
N TRP A 47 -15.55 -10.32 -8.56
CA TRP A 47 -16.89 -9.75 -8.64
C TRP A 47 -18.00 -10.67 -8.09
N TYR A 48 -17.83 -11.99 -8.22
CA TYR A 48 -18.81 -12.97 -7.73
C TYR A 48 -18.76 -13.19 -6.21
N ALA A 49 -17.66 -12.74 -5.56
CA ALA A 49 -17.48 -12.80 -4.10
C ALA A 49 -17.99 -11.53 -3.39
N VAL A 50 -18.47 -10.53 -4.15
CA VAL A 50 -18.97 -9.27 -3.61
C VAL A 50 -20.18 -9.47 -2.71
N LYS A 51 -20.14 -8.86 -1.51
CA LYS A 51 -21.24 -8.87 -0.52
C LYS A 51 -21.60 -7.44 -0.14
N SER A 52 -22.89 -7.14 -0.01
CA SER A 52 -23.41 -5.80 0.23
C SER A 52 -23.04 -5.21 1.61
N ASP A 53 -22.72 -6.03 2.57
CA ASP A 53 -22.31 -5.68 3.93
C ASP A 53 -20.79 -5.44 4.06
N ARG A 54 -20.00 -5.81 3.05
CA ARG A 54 -18.53 -5.63 3.03
C ARG A 54 -18.15 -4.39 2.23
N THR A 55 -18.39 -3.21 2.78
CA THR A 55 -18.04 -1.95 2.14
C THR A 55 -16.63 -1.49 2.54
N LEU A 56 -15.98 -0.65 1.71
CA LEU A 56 -14.71 -0.02 2.06
C LEU A 56 -14.82 0.77 3.37
N GLN A 57 -15.97 1.41 3.59
CA GLN A 57 -16.23 2.16 4.81
C GLN A 57 -16.26 1.22 6.02
N SER A 58 -17.13 0.19 6.00
CA SER A 58 -17.33 -0.68 7.16
C SER A 58 -16.10 -1.51 7.52
N LEU A 59 -15.30 -1.95 6.54
CA LEU A 59 -14.14 -2.80 6.79
C LEU A 59 -12.87 -2.00 7.13
N TYR A 60 -12.71 -0.78 6.57
CA TYR A 60 -11.45 -0.03 6.67
C TYR A 60 -11.62 1.39 7.20
N LEU A 61 -12.43 2.24 6.54
CA LEU A 61 -12.42 3.66 6.84
C LEU A 61 -13.01 3.98 8.22
N ASP A 62 -14.15 3.39 8.59
CA ASP A 62 -14.77 3.61 9.89
C ASP A 62 -13.89 3.11 11.05
N PRO A 63 -13.35 1.86 11.02
CA PRO A 63 -12.45 1.40 12.06
C PRO A 63 -11.16 2.22 12.17
N LEU A 64 -10.56 2.61 11.03
CA LEU A 64 -9.36 3.46 11.02
C LEU A 64 -9.65 4.85 11.60
N ARG A 65 -10.79 5.46 11.25
CA ARG A 65 -11.21 6.76 11.79
C ARG A 65 -11.45 6.70 13.30
N ALA A 66 -12.17 5.67 13.76
CA ALA A 66 -12.38 5.45 15.19
C ALA A 66 -11.04 5.29 15.94
N ARG A 67 -10.11 4.56 15.33
CA ARG A 67 -8.77 4.36 15.89
C ARG A 67 -7.95 5.66 15.89
N ALA A 68 -7.98 6.43 14.82
CA ALA A 68 -7.33 7.74 14.74
C ALA A 68 -7.86 8.71 15.82
N HIS A 69 -9.16 8.76 16.00
CA HIS A 69 -9.77 9.56 17.09
C HIS A 69 -9.30 9.10 18.47
N LYS A 70 -9.27 7.78 18.70
CA LYS A 70 -8.82 7.20 19.98
C LYS A 70 -7.37 7.55 20.32
N PHE A 71 -6.49 7.66 19.34
CA PHE A 71 -5.05 7.86 19.53
C PHE A 71 -4.55 9.25 19.08
N GLY A 72 -5.44 10.25 19.04
CA GLY A 72 -5.05 11.65 18.78
C GLY A 72 -4.47 11.86 17.37
N GLY A 73 -5.16 11.35 16.35
CA GLY A 73 -4.77 11.48 14.94
C GLY A 73 -3.79 10.41 14.44
N ARG A 74 -3.58 9.33 15.20
CA ARG A 74 -2.65 8.25 14.89
C ARG A 74 -3.35 6.90 14.82
N ILE A 75 -2.80 5.97 14.05
CA ILE A 75 -3.32 4.59 14.00
C ILE A 75 -2.74 3.74 15.14
N TYR A 76 -1.57 4.07 15.62
CA TYR A 76 -0.92 3.35 16.73
C TYR A 76 -0.71 4.24 17.94
N PRO A 77 -0.89 3.73 19.18
CA PRO A 77 -0.64 4.50 20.39
C PRO A 77 0.85 4.85 20.57
N ASN A 78 1.72 3.95 20.11
CA ASN A 78 3.17 4.06 20.23
C ASN A 78 3.79 4.28 18.84
N GLY A 79 4.13 5.51 18.52
CA GLY A 79 4.67 5.92 17.22
C GLY A 79 3.60 6.52 16.30
N ASP A 80 4.07 7.26 15.31
CA ASP A 80 3.23 7.92 14.29
C ASP A 80 3.74 7.60 12.88
N PRO A 81 3.77 6.30 12.48
CA PRO A 81 4.07 6.00 11.08
C PRO A 81 2.91 6.44 10.20
N THR A 82 3.20 6.77 8.96
CA THR A 82 2.16 6.85 7.95
C THR A 82 1.52 5.47 7.80
N PHE A 83 0.21 5.38 8.02
CA PHE A 83 -0.55 4.17 7.70
C PHE A 83 -1.00 4.24 6.25
N TYR A 84 -0.72 3.21 5.47
CA TYR A 84 -1.10 3.15 4.06
C TYR A 84 -2.31 2.23 3.87
N LEU A 85 -3.32 2.74 3.17
CA LEU A 85 -4.41 1.96 2.64
C LEU A 85 -4.22 1.88 1.12
N LEU A 86 -3.70 0.75 0.64
CA LEU A 86 -3.64 0.44 -0.79
C LEU A 86 -5.02 -0.01 -1.24
N ILE A 87 -5.56 0.65 -2.24
CA ILE A 87 -6.89 0.33 -2.81
C ILE A 87 -6.70 -0.17 -4.24
N ASP A 88 -6.93 -1.46 -4.46
CA ASP A 88 -6.96 -2.04 -5.80
C ASP A 88 -8.37 -1.87 -6.40
N THR A 89 -8.45 -1.08 -7.45
CA THR A 89 -9.72 -0.80 -8.14
C THR A 89 -9.98 -1.84 -9.22
N LYS A 90 -11.00 -2.67 -9.04
CA LYS A 90 -11.31 -3.81 -9.93
C LYS A 90 -12.28 -3.44 -11.07
N THR A 91 -12.99 -2.32 -10.96
CA THR A 91 -14.00 -1.87 -11.94
C THR A 91 -13.51 -0.67 -12.74
N ASP A 92 -14.40 -0.01 -13.51
CA ASP A 92 -14.04 1.14 -14.35
C ASP A 92 -13.26 2.20 -13.56
N PRO A 93 -12.06 2.59 -14.00
CA PRO A 93 -11.17 3.45 -13.24
C PRO A 93 -11.78 4.81 -12.90
N ASN A 94 -12.45 5.43 -13.86
CA ASN A 94 -12.94 6.79 -13.69
C ASN A 94 -14.21 6.85 -12.85
N LYS A 95 -15.14 5.93 -13.08
CA LYS A 95 -16.39 5.82 -12.29
C LYS A 95 -16.10 5.41 -10.87
N THR A 96 -15.22 4.44 -10.69
CA THR A 96 -14.81 3.96 -9.36
C THR A 96 -14.10 5.07 -8.59
N TYR A 97 -13.18 5.78 -9.23
CA TYR A 97 -12.49 6.90 -8.60
C TYR A 97 -13.46 8.05 -8.25
N ALA A 98 -14.40 8.38 -9.11
CA ALA A 98 -15.39 9.42 -8.81
C ALA A 98 -16.24 9.07 -7.57
N ALA A 99 -16.62 7.81 -7.41
CA ALA A 99 -17.31 7.33 -6.20
C ALA A 99 -16.38 7.33 -4.98
N LEU A 100 -15.16 6.82 -5.13
CA LEU A 100 -14.16 6.79 -4.07
C LEU A 100 -13.81 8.19 -3.57
N ARG A 101 -13.61 9.15 -4.48
CA ARG A 101 -13.32 10.55 -4.12
C ARG A 101 -14.40 11.15 -3.23
N LYS A 102 -15.68 10.90 -3.53
CA LYS A 102 -16.80 11.36 -2.69
C LYS A 102 -16.73 10.73 -1.30
N VAL A 103 -16.49 9.42 -1.23
CA VAL A 103 -16.32 8.73 0.05
C VAL A 103 -15.15 9.32 0.82
N LEU A 104 -13.97 9.46 0.22
CA LEU A 104 -12.79 10.00 0.91
C LEU A 104 -12.98 11.45 1.40
N GLN A 105 -13.81 12.26 0.73
CA GLN A 105 -14.16 13.60 1.20
C GLN A 105 -14.87 13.57 2.57
N ASP A 106 -15.71 12.56 2.82
CA ASP A 106 -16.38 12.37 4.11
C ASP A 106 -15.42 11.92 5.23
N TYR A 107 -14.19 11.49 4.84
CA TYR A 107 -13.10 11.09 5.74
C TYR A 107 -11.89 12.03 5.66
N SER A 108 -12.10 13.31 5.33
CA SER A 108 -11.03 14.32 5.21
C SER A 108 -10.27 14.58 6.51
N ASP A 109 -10.82 14.23 7.65
CA ASP A 109 -10.15 14.22 8.95
C ASP A 109 -9.18 13.03 9.13
N LEU A 110 -9.38 11.94 8.38
CA LEU A 110 -8.59 10.72 8.45
C LEU A 110 -7.52 10.63 7.36
N VAL A 111 -7.86 11.03 6.11
CA VAL A 111 -7.00 10.78 4.94
C VAL A 111 -6.10 11.96 4.61
N THR A 112 -4.85 11.66 4.26
CA THR A 112 -3.85 12.64 3.82
C THR A 112 -4.31 13.34 2.54
N GLU A 113 -4.15 14.67 2.52
CA GLU A 113 -4.48 15.52 1.38
C GLU A 113 -3.19 16.04 0.72
N PHE A 114 -3.20 16.05 -0.61
CA PHE A 114 -2.13 16.58 -1.46
C PHE A 114 -2.67 17.82 -2.18
N ASP A 115 -2.15 19.00 -1.87
CA ASP A 115 -2.59 20.29 -2.43
C ASP A 115 -1.41 21.02 -3.08
N GLY A 116 -1.37 21.05 -4.41
CA GLY A 116 -0.38 21.82 -5.17
C GLY A 116 1.09 21.57 -4.78
N GLY A 117 1.42 20.34 -4.36
CA GLY A 117 2.75 19.96 -3.86
C GLY A 117 2.90 20.09 -2.35
N LYS A 118 1.92 20.61 -1.63
CA LYS A 118 1.85 20.58 -0.17
C LYS A 118 1.21 19.29 0.29
N LEU A 119 1.75 18.73 1.37
CA LEU A 119 1.23 17.53 2.02
C LEU A 119 0.56 17.92 3.34
N ASN A 120 -0.76 17.77 3.41
CA ASN A 120 -1.50 17.85 4.66
C ASN A 120 -1.65 16.43 5.23
N LYS A 121 -0.58 15.97 5.92
CA LYS A 121 -0.51 14.61 6.46
C LYS A 121 -1.62 14.38 7.49
N LYS A 122 -2.33 13.26 7.36
CA LYS A 122 -3.28 12.71 8.31
C LYS A 122 -2.88 11.27 8.67
N ALA A 123 -3.73 10.60 9.46
CA ALA A 123 -3.44 9.25 9.95
C ALA A 123 -3.26 8.22 8.85
N VAL A 124 -3.99 8.35 7.72
CA VAL A 124 -4.01 7.39 6.62
C VAL A 124 -3.65 8.06 5.30
N THR A 125 -2.76 7.44 4.55
CA THR A 125 -2.47 7.81 3.16
C THR A 125 -3.01 6.74 2.22
N VAL A 126 -3.89 7.14 1.31
CA VAL A 126 -4.49 6.26 0.32
C VAL A 126 -3.62 6.18 -0.92
N VAL A 127 -3.37 4.96 -1.40
CA VAL A 127 -2.65 4.68 -2.65
C VAL A 127 -3.55 3.84 -3.55
N LEU A 128 -3.68 4.21 -4.83
CA LEU A 128 -4.54 3.52 -5.79
C LEU A 128 -3.73 2.64 -6.72
N THR A 129 -4.12 1.38 -6.82
CA THR A 129 -3.57 0.38 -7.74
C THR A 129 -4.67 -0.26 -8.61
N GLY A 130 -4.36 -1.31 -9.37
CA GLY A 130 -5.31 -1.96 -10.27
C GLY A 130 -5.73 -1.06 -11.43
N ASN A 131 -7.03 -0.96 -11.69
CA ASN A 131 -7.63 -0.06 -12.67
C ASN A 131 -7.63 1.39 -12.16
N ARG A 132 -6.44 1.96 -11.96
CA ARG A 132 -6.24 3.29 -11.37
C ARG A 132 -6.54 4.43 -12.36
N PRO A 133 -7.03 5.59 -11.87
CA PRO A 133 -7.44 6.72 -12.71
C PRO A 133 -6.22 7.56 -13.18
N ARG A 134 -5.34 6.96 -13.98
CA ARG A 134 -4.08 7.58 -14.44
C ARG A 134 -4.28 8.89 -15.23
N SER A 135 -5.44 9.07 -15.86
CA SER A 135 -5.75 10.26 -16.63
C SER A 135 -6.37 11.39 -15.81
N LEU A 136 -7.03 11.06 -14.70
CA LEU A 136 -7.76 12.04 -13.87
C LEU A 136 -6.92 12.59 -12.73
N LEU A 137 -6.37 11.69 -11.93
CA LEU A 137 -5.70 12.05 -10.67
C LEU A 137 -4.55 13.06 -10.83
N PRO A 138 -3.68 12.98 -11.85
CA PRO A 138 -2.59 13.95 -12.04
C PRO A 138 -3.06 15.38 -12.29
N GLY A 139 -4.26 15.55 -12.81
CA GLY A 139 -4.86 16.87 -13.12
C GLY A 139 -5.61 17.50 -11.95
N GLU A 140 -5.81 16.79 -10.84
CA GLU A 140 -6.53 17.34 -9.69
C GLU A 140 -5.61 18.24 -8.85
N PRO A 141 -6.02 19.51 -8.57
CA PRO A 141 -5.23 20.39 -7.73
C PRO A 141 -5.16 19.91 -6.28
N VAL A 142 -6.27 19.34 -5.78
CA VAL A 142 -6.37 18.76 -4.44
C VAL A 142 -6.77 17.30 -4.55
N ARG A 143 -5.93 16.41 -4.03
CA ARG A 143 -6.10 14.95 -4.10
C ARG A 143 -6.15 14.35 -2.70
N LEU A 144 -6.97 13.32 -2.50
CA LEU A 144 -7.05 12.52 -1.28
C LEU A 144 -6.40 11.14 -1.44
N ALA A 145 -5.69 10.94 -2.55
CA ALA A 145 -4.97 9.71 -2.84
C ALA A 145 -3.76 9.99 -3.75
N GLY A 146 -2.81 9.07 -3.77
CA GLY A 146 -1.78 8.97 -4.78
C GLY A 146 -1.90 7.71 -5.61
N LEU A 147 -1.02 7.53 -6.56
CA LEU A 147 -0.98 6.35 -7.44
C LEU A 147 0.15 5.41 -7.06
N ASP A 148 -0.11 4.13 -7.25
CA ASP A 148 0.90 3.09 -7.36
C ASP A 148 1.40 3.06 -8.82
N GLY A 149 2.66 3.37 -9.04
CA GLY A 149 3.32 3.38 -10.34
C GLY A 149 3.82 1.99 -10.75
N GLN A 150 4.40 1.93 -11.92
CA GLN A 150 5.03 0.76 -12.53
C GLN A 150 6.40 1.12 -13.11
N LEU A 151 7.20 0.14 -13.56
CA LEU A 151 8.53 0.38 -14.13
C LEU A 151 8.57 1.48 -15.22
N PRO A 152 7.60 1.55 -16.16
CA PRO A 152 7.61 2.64 -17.17
C PRO A 152 7.48 4.05 -16.57
N ASP A 153 6.90 4.18 -15.37
CA ASP A 153 6.76 5.47 -14.69
C ASP A 153 8.09 5.98 -14.13
N LEU A 154 9.05 5.09 -13.88
CA LEU A 154 10.40 5.45 -13.47
C LEU A 154 11.19 6.18 -14.56
N GLY A 155 10.77 6.10 -15.81
CA GLY A 155 11.35 6.86 -16.94
C GLY A 155 10.88 8.31 -17.04
N LYS A 156 9.92 8.74 -16.19
CA LYS A 156 9.29 10.06 -16.27
C LYS A 156 9.41 10.82 -14.95
N PRO A 157 9.38 12.17 -14.97
CA PRO A 157 9.28 12.94 -13.74
C PRO A 157 8.01 12.60 -12.95
N ASN A 158 8.13 12.46 -11.64
CA ASN A 158 6.97 12.30 -10.75
C ASN A 158 6.41 13.70 -10.40
N THR A 159 5.71 14.30 -11.36
CA THR A 159 5.18 15.65 -11.22
C THR A 159 4.13 15.70 -10.10
N ASN A 160 4.25 16.70 -9.23
CA ASN A 160 3.36 16.91 -8.07
C ASN A 160 3.28 15.70 -7.10
N GLY A 161 4.25 14.78 -7.14
CA GLY A 161 4.27 13.62 -6.25
C GLY A 161 3.02 12.74 -6.40
N VAL A 162 2.53 12.55 -7.62
CA VAL A 162 1.32 11.75 -7.89
C VAL A 162 1.56 10.28 -7.61
N PHE A 163 2.73 9.77 -8.00
CA PHE A 163 3.11 8.40 -7.73
C PHE A 163 3.79 8.31 -6.35
N LEU A 164 3.16 7.59 -5.44
CA LEU A 164 3.69 7.37 -4.08
C LEU A 164 4.50 6.08 -4.00
N TRP A 165 4.13 5.09 -4.79
CA TRP A 165 4.76 3.77 -4.85
C TRP A 165 5.13 3.41 -6.27
N MET A 166 6.01 2.41 -6.38
CA MET A 166 6.28 1.63 -7.58
C MET A 166 6.11 0.15 -7.22
N SER A 167 5.13 -0.50 -7.83
CA SER A 167 4.86 -1.93 -7.60
C SER A 167 4.92 -2.73 -8.89
N GLU A 168 5.55 -3.89 -8.83
CA GLU A 168 5.60 -4.85 -9.94
C GLU A 168 5.48 -6.29 -9.42
N PRO A 169 4.99 -7.22 -10.24
CA PRO A 169 5.07 -8.65 -9.92
C PRO A 169 6.53 -9.11 -9.96
N TRP A 170 6.94 -9.89 -8.95
CA TRP A 170 8.31 -10.41 -8.88
C TRP A 170 8.63 -11.41 -10.00
N LYS A 171 7.73 -12.38 -10.21
CA LYS A 171 8.01 -13.53 -11.08
C LYS A 171 8.36 -13.20 -12.53
N PRO A 172 7.71 -12.22 -13.21
CA PRO A 172 8.10 -11.85 -14.57
C PRO A 172 9.45 -11.13 -14.66
N LEU A 173 9.88 -10.46 -13.58
CA LEU A 173 11.08 -9.64 -13.57
C LEU A 173 12.32 -10.42 -13.15
N PHE A 174 12.18 -11.37 -12.23
CA PHE A 174 13.28 -12.10 -11.61
C PHE A 174 13.02 -13.61 -11.66
N LYS A 175 14.08 -14.40 -11.78
CA LYS A 175 14.01 -15.87 -11.72
C LYS A 175 14.28 -16.41 -10.31
N TRP A 176 15.05 -15.67 -9.51
CA TRP A 176 15.37 -16.04 -8.14
C TRP A 176 14.11 -16.16 -7.27
N ARG A 177 14.07 -17.18 -6.42
CA ARG A 177 12.91 -17.52 -5.57
C ARG A 177 13.29 -17.68 -4.09
N GLY A 178 14.31 -16.96 -3.63
CA GLY A 178 14.70 -16.98 -2.22
C GLY A 178 15.58 -18.16 -1.81
N LYS A 179 16.01 -19.01 -2.74
CA LYS A 179 16.92 -20.15 -2.45
C LYS A 179 18.36 -19.80 -2.80
N GLY A 180 19.26 -19.90 -1.81
CA GLY A 180 20.65 -19.49 -1.98
C GLY A 180 20.81 -17.98 -2.25
N PRO A 181 22.00 -17.54 -2.65
CA PRO A 181 22.24 -16.14 -2.98
C PRO A 181 21.47 -15.71 -4.24
N ILE A 182 21.06 -14.46 -4.30
CA ILE A 182 20.49 -13.86 -5.52
C ILE A 182 21.60 -13.76 -6.59
N PRO A 183 21.31 -14.09 -7.87
CA PRO A 183 22.25 -13.88 -8.97
C PRO A 183 22.68 -12.41 -9.09
N ALA A 184 23.96 -12.17 -9.39
CA ALA A 184 24.53 -10.82 -9.38
C ALA A 184 23.84 -9.85 -10.36
N ASP A 185 23.42 -10.35 -11.52
CA ASP A 185 22.69 -9.58 -12.54
C ASP A 185 21.27 -9.23 -12.06
N GLU A 186 20.58 -10.16 -11.39
CA GLU A 186 19.25 -9.89 -10.80
C GLU A 186 19.37 -8.91 -9.62
N LYS A 187 20.40 -9.06 -8.78
CA LYS A 187 20.66 -8.12 -7.67
C LYS A 187 20.93 -6.70 -8.20
N ALA A 188 21.78 -6.57 -9.19
CA ALA A 188 22.07 -5.28 -9.80
C ALA A 188 20.80 -4.62 -10.41
N ARG A 189 19.95 -5.43 -11.05
CA ARG A 189 18.66 -4.97 -11.56
C ARG A 189 17.71 -4.52 -10.44
N LEU A 190 17.62 -5.26 -9.34
CA LEU A 190 16.80 -4.89 -8.18
C LEU A 190 17.25 -3.55 -7.60
N GLN A 191 18.55 -3.40 -7.36
CA GLN A 191 19.14 -2.17 -6.84
C GLN A 191 18.92 -0.96 -7.76
N ASP A 192 19.02 -1.14 -9.10
CA ASP A 192 18.73 -0.09 -10.07
C ASP A 192 17.26 0.37 -10.03
N ILE A 193 16.32 -0.58 -9.92
CA ILE A 193 14.88 -0.28 -9.77
C ILE A 193 14.64 0.51 -8.49
N VAL A 194 15.15 0.05 -7.36
CA VAL A 194 15.00 0.70 -6.06
C VAL A 194 15.58 2.11 -6.09
N ALA A 195 16.81 2.28 -6.57
CA ALA A 195 17.46 3.59 -6.67
C ALA A 195 16.64 4.57 -7.53
N LYS A 196 16.14 4.13 -8.69
CA LYS A 196 15.30 4.97 -9.57
C LYS A 196 13.97 5.36 -8.93
N ALA A 197 13.34 4.48 -8.18
CA ALA A 197 12.11 4.78 -7.45
C ALA A 197 12.37 5.80 -6.33
N HIS A 198 13.40 5.58 -5.51
CA HIS A 198 13.78 6.48 -4.42
C HIS A 198 14.18 7.88 -4.90
N GLN A 199 14.89 8.00 -6.04
CA GLN A 199 15.17 9.30 -6.68
C GLN A 199 13.90 10.09 -7.05
N ARG A 200 12.75 9.42 -7.11
CA ARG A 200 11.43 10.01 -7.40
C ARG A 200 10.53 10.09 -6.19
N ASN A 201 11.07 9.84 -5.00
CA ASN A 201 10.33 9.76 -3.73
C ASN A 201 9.18 8.73 -3.78
N MET A 202 9.38 7.62 -4.49
CA MET A 202 8.45 6.50 -4.56
C MET A 202 8.95 5.35 -3.71
N LYS A 203 8.06 4.72 -2.94
CA LYS A 203 8.34 3.46 -2.22
C LYS A 203 8.26 2.28 -3.17
N VAL A 204 9.05 1.24 -2.91
CA VAL A 204 9.10 0.03 -3.73
C VAL A 204 8.39 -1.12 -3.03
N ARG A 205 7.52 -1.80 -3.79
CA ARG A 205 6.84 -3.04 -3.41
C ARG A 205 6.90 -4.04 -4.56
N PHE A 206 7.15 -5.31 -4.24
CA PHE A 206 6.98 -6.42 -5.18
C PHE A 206 5.90 -7.36 -4.68
N TRP A 207 4.94 -7.69 -5.54
CA TRP A 207 3.91 -8.70 -5.29
C TRP A 207 4.16 -9.98 -6.10
N ASP A 208 3.39 -11.03 -5.94
CA ASP A 208 3.62 -12.36 -6.53
C ASP A 208 5.07 -12.83 -6.26
N ALA A 209 5.51 -12.64 -5.03
CA ALA A 209 6.87 -12.87 -4.56
C ALA A 209 6.90 -14.04 -3.57
N PRO A 210 8.05 -14.75 -3.44
CA PRO A 210 8.19 -15.75 -2.39
C PRO A 210 8.07 -15.17 -0.99
N GLU A 211 7.49 -15.93 -0.06
CA GLU A 211 7.45 -15.59 1.36
C GLU A 211 8.40 -16.49 2.15
N SER A 212 9.60 -15.98 2.41
CA SER A 212 10.59 -16.64 3.24
C SER A 212 11.57 -15.64 3.84
N THR A 213 12.12 -15.97 5.01
CA THR A 213 13.09 -15.12 5.72
C THR A 213 14.27 -14.71 4.83
N ASN A 214 14.84 -15.65 4.05
CA ASN A 214 15.96 -15.34 3.15
C ASN A 214 15.56 -14.36 2.04
N PHE A 215 14.33 -14.50 1.52
CA PHE A 215 13.81 -13.59 0.50
C PHE A 215 13.56 -12.20 1.07
N TRP A 216 12.90 -12.10 2.20
CA TRP A 216 12.62 -10.83 2.88
C TRP A 216 13.90 -10.10 3.29
N HIS A 217 14.91 -10.85 3.80
CA HIS A 217 16.22 -10.29 4.15
C HIS A 217 16.90 -9.65 2.93
N GLU A 218 16.89 -10.33 1.78
CA GLU A 218 17.48 -9.79 0.54
C GLU A 218 16.75 -8.53 0.08
N LEU A 219 15.41 -8.55 0.05
CA LEU A 219 14.63 -7.37 -0.33
C LEU A 219 14.91 -6.18 0.59
N ARG A 220 14.96 -6.41 1.91
CA ARG A 220 15.24 -5.35 2.89
C ARG A 220 16.65 -4.81 2.75
N SER A 221 17.65 -5.67 2.57
CA SER A 221 19.05 -5.26 2.39
C SER A 221 19.30 -4.47 1.10
N ASP A 222 18.51 -4.72 0.06
CA ASP A 222 18.55 -3.99 -1.20
C ASP A 222 17.60 -2.77 -1.25
N GLY A 223 17.00 -2.40 -0.11
CA GLY A 223 16.25 -1.15 0.06
C GLY A 223 14.79 -1.19 -0.39
N VAL A 224 14.19 -2.38 -0.59
CA VAL A 224 12.75 -2.49 -0.84
C VAL A 224 11.97 -2.02 0.39
N ASP A 225 11.03 -1.12 0.20
CA ASP A 225 10.33 -0.44 1.29
C ASP A 225 9.28 -1.31 1.96
N LEU A 226 8.53 -2.09 1.18
CA LEU A 226 7.37 -2.84 1.64
C LEU A 226 7.48 -4.31 1.27
N LEU A 227 7.48 -5.17 2.29
CA LEU A 227 7.28 -6.61 2.13
C LEU A 227 5.80 -6.89 1.96
N ASN A 228 5.42 -7.41 0.79
CA ASN A 228 4.05 -7.78 0.44
C ASN A 228 3.83 -9.23 0.87
N VAL A 229 3.00 -9.45 1.87
CA VAL A 229 2.89 -10.77 2.52
C VAL A 229 1.46 -11.17 2.82
N ASP A 230 1.22 -12.49 2.77
CA ASP A 230 0.02 -13.16 3.26
C ASP A 230 0.27 -13.74 4.68
N ASP A 231 1.50 -14.16 5.00
CA ASP A 231 1.90 -14.64 6.33
C ASP A 231 2.24 -13.46 7.28
N LEU A 232 1.22 -12.91 7.92
CA LEU A 232 1.37 -11.78 8.83
C LEU A 232 2.27 -12.12 10.02
N ALA A 233 2.12 -13.31 10.59
CA ALA A 233 2.88 -13.74 11.78
C ALA A 233 4.35 -13.96 11.46
N GLY A 234 4.65 -14.62 10.33
CA GLY A 234 6.01 -14.85 9.87
C GLY A 234 6.73 -13.54 9.54
N ALA A 235 6.05 -12.61 8.87
CA ALA A 235 6.61 -11.30 8.55
C ALA A 235 6.83 -10.44 9.81
N GLU A 236 5.91 -10.47 10.79
CA GLU A 236 6.11 -9.80 12.08
C GLU A 236 7.35 -10.36 12.79
N ALA A 237 7.45 -11.69 12.92
CA ALA A 237 8.59 -12.33 13.59
C ALA A 237 9.91 -11.95 12.93
N PHE A 238 9.97 -11.91 11.60
CA PHE A 238 11.14 -11.50 10.86
C PHE A 238 11.49 -10.03 11.09
N LEU A 239 10.55 -9.10 10.86
CA LEU A 239 10.80 -7.66 10.94
C LEU A 239 11.15 -7.17 12.36
N ARG A 240 10.70 -7.87 13.40
CA ARG A 240 11.07 -7.51 14.79
C ARG A 240 12.45 -7.99 15.19
N GLN A 241 13.06 -8.90 14.43
CA GLN A 241 14.43 -9.37 14.65
C GLN A 241 15.45 -8.56 13.84
N GLU A 242 15.01 -7.90 12.77
CA GLU A 242 15.91 -7.04 11.99
C GLU A 242 16.29 -5.78 12.80
N PRO A 243 17.58 -5.42 12.85
CA PRO A 243 17.98 -4.13 13.40
C PRO A 243 17.36 -3.02 12.54
N ASP A 244 16.82 -2.01 13.22
CA ASP A 244 16.25 -0.82 12.57
C ASP A 244 17.34 -0.13 11.73
N SER A 245 17.34 -0.38 10.42
CA SER A 245 18.32 0.17 9.47
C SER A 245 18.04 1.64 9.09
N SER A 246 17.17 2.31 9.84
CA SER A 246 16.81 3.72 9.65
C SER A 246 17.59 4.68 10.57
N LYS A 247 18.92 4.41 10.73
CA LYS A 247 19.84 5.36 11.38
C LYS A 247 20.88 5.85 10.39
#